data_ce1d8b9ae8f05946d2b5135fb22d683b
#
_entry.id   ce1d8b9ae8f05946d2b5135fb22d683b
#
_cell.length_a   1.000
_cell.length_b   1.000
_cell.length_c   1.000
_cell.angle_alpha   90.00
_cell.angle_beta   90.00
_cell.angle_gamma   90.00
#
_symmetry.space_group_name_H-M   'P 1'
#
loop_
_entity.id
_entity.type
_entity.pdbx_description
1 polymer ?
#
loop_
_entity_poly.entity_id
_entity_poly.type
_entity_poly.pdbx_seq_one_letter_code
_entity_poly.pdbx_strand_id
1 'polypeptide(L)'
;MKRMFTTLVLACVMLSAWAQDFPAGMRREIVEIEQNDNEYSLFTYKDEDGTFGYYLSLGRVFPILEAEIFGGQTSISHMDETCLCLGATKEEALATIEQLLALLEEPAGTTAAFQCRRSSGGERLSVPDQANCVVVKRFLQGKRLNFQFVSGGNTADVDLTRSTLKSLRWNLNLGKKLGLND
;
A
#
# COMPACT_ATOMS: atom_id res chain seq x y z
N MET A 1 -26.88 6.42 37.04
CA MET A 1 -25.87 7.11 36.22
C MET A 1 -24.44 6.54 36.34
N LYS A 2 -23.94 6.16 37.51
CA LYS A 2 -22.56 5.61 37.67
C LYS A 2 -22.28 4.28 36.92
N ARG A 3 -23.29 3.41 36.76
CA ARG A 3 -23.11 2.10 36.08
C ARG A 3 -22.98 2.17 34.55
N MET A 4 -23.58 3.20 33.90
CA MET A 4 -23.43 3.38 32.46
C MET A 4 -22.04 3.88 32.05
N PHE A 5 -21.40 4.72 32.88
CA PHE A 5 -20.05 5.21 32.61
C PHE A 5 -18.99 4.09 32.66
N THR A 6 -19.17 3.15 33.61
CA THR A 6 -18.21 2.02 33.76
C THR A 6 -18.28 1.07 32.56
N THR A 7 -19.48 0.84 32.00
CA THR A 7 -19.66 -0.03 30.84
C THR A 7 -19.10 0.60 29.57
N LEU A 8 -19.23 1.92 29.41
CA LEU A 8 -18.68 2.64 28.25
C LEU A 8 -17.14 2.65 28.25
N VAL A 9 -16.51 2.88 29.43
CA VAL A 9 -15.05 2.86 29.57
C VAL A 9 -14.49 1.46 29.35
N LEU A 10 -15.20 0.41 29.82
CA LEU A 10 -14.79 -0.97 29.59
C LEU A 10 -14.90 -1.37 28.11
N ALA A 11 -15.92 -0.90 27.39
CA ALA A 11 -16.07 -1.11 25.96
C ALA A 11 -14.98 -0.42 25.16
N CYS A 12 -14.59 0.81 25.52
CA CYS A 12 -13.47 1.52 24.88
C CYS A 12 -12.11 0.83 25.12
N VAL A 13 -11.90 0.27 26.32
CA VAL A 13 -10.65 -0.48 26.63
C VAL A 13 -10.61 -1.83 25.91
N MET A 14 -11.75 -2.48 25.71
CA MET A 14 -11.81 -3.74 24.94
C MET A 14 -11.58 -3.49 23.43
N LEU A 15 -12.05 -2.39 22.88
CA LEU A 15 -11.84 -2.03 21.48
C LEU A 15 -10.36 -1.68 21.16
N SER A 16 -9.65 -1.09 22.11
CA SER A 16 -8.20 -0.82 21.95
C SER A 16 -7.33 -2.10 22.11
N ALA A 17 -7.82 -3.12 22.80
CA ALA A 17 -7.09 -4.38 22.99
C ALA A 17 -7.05 -5.24 21.71
N TRP A 18 -8.01 -5.12 20.81
CA TRP A 18 -8.04 -5.88 19.55
C TRP A 18 -7.04 -5.35 18.51
N ALA A 19 -6.64 -4.08 18.59
CA ALA A 19 -5.59 -3.50 17.75
C ALA A 19 -4.17 -3.90 18.21
N GLN A 20 -4.01 -4.40 19.44
CA GLN A 20 -2.71 -4.69 20.04
C GLN A 20 -2.17 -6.08 19.78
N ASP A 21 -2.98 -7.01 19.29
CA ASP A 21 -2.60 -8.43 19.15
C ASP A 21 -2.16 -8.83 17.73
N PHE A 22 -1.80 -7.84 16.90
CA PHE A 22 -1.27 -8.12 15.57
C PHE A 22 0.22 -8.48 15.69
N PRO A 23 0.65 -9.72 15.32
CA PRO A 23 2.04 -10.13 15.44
C PRO A 23 2.96 -9.23 14.61
N ALA A 24 4.14 -8.92 15.15
CA ALA A 24 5.16 -8.18 14.42
C ALA A 24 5.66 -9.00 13.22
N GLY A 25 6.03 -8.30 12.14
CA GLY A 25 6.49 -8.91 10.90
C GLY A 25 5.37 -9.52 10.05
N MET A 26 4.10 -9.33 10.41
CA MET A 26 2.98 -9.85 9.64
C MET A 26 2.26 -8.75 8.83
N ARG A 27 1.77 -9.14 7.67
CA ARG A 27 0.91 -8.35 6.78
C ARG A 27 -0.53 -8.82 6.93
N ARG A 28 -1.47 -7.88 7.04
CA ARG A 28 -2.90 -8.17 7.02
C ARG A 28 -3.56 -7.44 5.87
N GLU A 29 -4.03 -8.18 4.91
CA GLU A 29 -4.74 -7.66 3.74
C GLU A 29 -6.09 -7.07 4.15
N ILE A 30 -6.38 -5.88 3.59
CA ILE A 30 -7.67 -5.20 3.72
C ILE A 30 -8.50 -5.41 2.45
N VAL A 31 -7.87 -5.22 1.28
CA VAL A 31 -8.49 -5.40 -0.02
C VAL A 31 -7.44 -5.60 -1.11
N GLU A 32 -7.74 -6.48 -2.05
CA GLU A 32 -7.04 -6.65 -3.32
C GLU A 32 -7.88 -6.08 -4.46
N ILE A 33 -7.25 -5.36 -5.37
CA ILE A 33 -7.88 -4.76 -6.54
C ILE A 33 -7.06 -5.13 -7.76
N GLU A 34 -7.65 -5.91 -8.64
CA GLU A 34 -7.07 -6.21 -9.94
C GLU A 34 -7.58 -5.22 -10.98
N GLN A 35 -6.68 -4.52 -11.66
CA GLN A 35 -7.04 -3.56 -12.70
C GLN A 35 -5.95 -3.45 -13.77
N ASN A 36 -6.30 -3.69 -15.05
CA ASN A 36 -5.41 -3.57 -16.20
C ASN A 36 -4.10 -4.36 -16.04
N ASP A 37 -4.20 -5.63 -15.70
CA ASP A 37 -3.08 -6.57 -15.47
C ASP A 37 -2.15 -6.17 -14.29
N ASN A 38 -2.54 -5.18 -13.50
CA ASN A 38 -1.88 -4.81 -12.26
C ASN A 38 -2.74 -5.22 -11.06
N GLU A 39 -2.08 -5.79 -10.09
CA GLU A 39 -2.64 -6.18 -8.81
C GLU A 39 -2.23 -5.17 -7.75
N TYR A 40 -3.20 -4.54 -7.10
CA TYR A 40 -2.99 -3.60 -6.01
C TYR A 40 -3.52 -4.20 -4.73
N SER A 41 -2.75 -4.15 -3.67
CA SER A 41 -3.19 -4.62 -2.37
C SER A 41 -3.06 -3.52 -1.33
N LEU A 42 -4.14 -3.25 -0.62
CA LEU A 42 -4.16 -2.39 0.56
C LEU A 42 -4.07 -3.29 1.80
N PHE A 43 -3.10 -3.03 2.65
CA PHE A 43 -2.85 -3.85 3.82
C PHE A 43 -2.33 -3.03 5.00
N THR A 44 -2.40 -3.62 6.19
CA THR A 44 -1.69 -3.14 7.37
C THR A 44 -0.48 -4.01 7.64
N TYR A 45 0.56 -3.40 8.19
CA TYR A 45 1.79 -4.08 8.57
C TYR A 45 2.31 -3.53 9.89
N LYS A 46 2.84 -4.41 10.73
CA LYS A 46 3.48 -4.05 11.98
C LYS A 46 4.93 -4.51 11.94
N ASP A 47 5.85 -3.57 12.09
CA ASP A 47 7.28 -3.84 12.16
C ASP A 47 7.67 -4.62 13.42
N GLU A 48 8.90 -5.13 13.44
CA GLU A 48 9.48 -5.82 14.61
C GLU A 48 9.66 -4.87 15.82
N ASP A 49 9.84 -3.57 15.58
CA ASP A 49 9.90 -2.52 16.60
C ASP A 49 8.52 -2.11 17.12
N GLY A 50 7.44 -2.67 16.58
CA GLY A 50 6.07 -2.37 16.94
C GLY A 50 5.43 -1.22 16.16
N THR A 51 6.15 -0.57 15.25
CA THR A 51 5.61 0.46 14.37
C THR A 51 4.55 -0.13 13.45
N PHE A 52 3.34 0.45 13.47
CA PHE A 52 2.20 0.02 12.68
C PHE A 52 1.91 1.01 11.56
N GLY A 53 1.47 0.53 10.41
CA GLY A 53 1.11 1.40 9.30
C GLY A 53 0.19 0.75 8.26
N TYR A 54 -0.41 1.61 7.44
CA TYR A 54 -1.19 1.27 6.26
C TYR A 54 -0.32 1.42 5.02
N TYR A 55 -0.40 0.45 4.14
CA TYR A 55 0.42 0.39 2.93
C TYR A 55 -0.41 0.02 1.72
N LEU A 56 -0.03 0.57 0.57
CA LEU A 56 -0.58 0.21 -0.73
C LEU A 56 0.52 -0.44 -1.58
N SER A 57 0.39 -1.73 -1.85
CA SER A 57 1.20 -2.40 -2.85
C SER A 57 0.88 -1.85 -4.24
N LEU A 58 1.91 -1.46 -4.98
CA LEU A 58 1.82 -0.97 -6.35
C LEU A 58 2.08 -2.06 -7.40
N GLY A 59 1.95 -3.32 -7.00
CA GLY A 59 2.22 -4.46 -7.85
C GLY A 59 3.62 -5.02 -7.65
N ARG A 60 3.86 -6.15 -8.27
CA ARG A 60 5.10 -6.92 -8.15
C ARG A 60 5.97 -6.67 -9.36
N VAL A 61 7.17 -6.15 -9.13
CA VAL A 61 8.20 -6.10 -10.16
C VAL A 61 8.99 -7.39 -10.08
N PHE A 62 9.05 -8.12 -11.19
CA PHE A 62 9.83 -9.34 -11.29
C PHE A 62 11.15 -9.06 -12.03
N PRO A 63 12.27 -8.86 -11.33
CA PRO A 63 13.55 -8.96 -12.01
C PRO A 63 13.81 -10.45 -12.32
N ILE A 64 13.92 -10.77 -13.60
CA ILE A 64 14.36 -12.10 -14.02
C ILE A 64 15.88 -12.10 -13.83
N LEU A 65 16.35 -12.80 -12.81
CA LEU A 65 17.76 -13.16 -12.68
C LEU A 65 17.99 -14.46 -13.47
N GLU A 66 18.60 -14.34 -14.63
CA GLU A 66 19.12 -15.50 -15.35
C GLU A 66 20.45 -15.92 -14.71
N ALA A 67 20.46 -17.06 -14.07
CA ALA A 67 21.68 -17.67 -13.55
C ALA A 67 21.94 -18.98 -14.27
N GLU A 68 23.17 -19.15 -14.79
CA GLU A 68 23.66 -20.46 -15.26
C GLU A 68 24.04 -21.30 -14.03
N ILE A 69 23.26 -22.31 -13.71
CA ILE A 69 23.57 -23.27 -12.66
C ILE A 69 23.82 -24.62 -13.34
N PHE A 70 25.05 -25.13 -13.24
CA PHE A 70 25.45 -26.45 -13.79
C PHE A 70 25.18 -26.65 -15.28
N GLY A 71 25.40 -25.61 -16.10
CA GLY A 71 25.22 -25.70 -17.56
C GLY A 71 23.75 -25.68 -18.03
N GLY A 72 22.81 -25.36 -17.14
CA GLY A 72 21.41 -25.09 -17.47
C GLY A 72 21.06 -23.64 -17.14
N GLN A 73 20.26 -22.98 -17.99
CA GLN A 73 19.66 -21.69 -17.65
C GLN A 73 18.56 -21.91 -16.63
N THR A 74 18.71 -21.37 -15.42
CA THR A 74 17.67 -21.33 -14.41
C THR A 74 17.27 -19.88 -14.19
N SER A 75 16.01 -19.57 -14.48
CA SER A 75 15.43 -18.25 -14.18
C SER A 75 14.99 -18.23 -12.71
N ILE A 76 15.65 -17.43 -11.87
CA ILE A 76 15.19 -17.18 -10.52
C ILE A 76 14.42 -15.86 -10.54
N SER A 77 13.09 -15.93 -10.42
CA SER A 77 12.26 -14.74 -10.27
C SER A 77 12.26 -14.30 -8.80
N HIS A 78 12.87 -13.16 -8.49
CA HIS A 78 12.67 -12.46 -7.23
C HIS A 78 11.46 -11.53 -7.39
N MET A 79 10.49 -11.65 -6.48
CA MET A 79 9.33 -10.78 -6.43
C MET A 79 9.68 -9.57 -5.53
N ASP A 80 10.03 -8.46 -6.16
CA ASP A 80 10.15 -7.19 -5.45
C ASP A 80 8.83 -6.42 -5.56
N GLU A 81 8.26 -6.10 -4.42
CA GLU A 81 7.03 -5.33 -4.31
C GLU A 81 7.34 -3.94 -3.75
N THR A 82 6.80 -2.90 -4.34
CA THR A 82 6.88 -1.54 -3.78
C THR A 82 5.56 -1.18 -3.12
N CYS A 83 5.65 -0.78 -1.85
CA CYS A 83 4.53 -0.45 -1.00
C CYS A 83 4.57 1.03 -0.62
N LEU A 84 3.59 1.83 -1.05
CA LEU A 84 3.44 3.20 -0.60
C LEU A 84 3.03 3.22 0.86
N CYS A 85 3.68 4.08 1.66
CA CYS A 85 3.28 4.35 3.04
C CYS A 85 2.08 5.30 3.02
N LEU A 86 0.93 4.85 3.49
CA LEU A 86 -0.28 5.68 3.53
C LEU A 86 -0.42 6.42 4.86
N GLY A 87 0.16 5.92 5.95
CA GLY A 87 0.13 6.51 7.28
C GLY A 87 0.04 5.47 8.39
N ALA A 88 0.19 5.91 9.64
CA ALA A 88 0.11 5.06 10.82
C ALA A 88 -1.33 4.81 11.27
N THR A 89 -2.25 5.71 10.90
CA THR A 89 -3.67 5.63 11.23
C THR A 89 -4.52 5.57 9.97
N LYS A 90 -5.75 5.13 10.12
CA LYS A 90 -6.73 5.09 9.04
C LYS A 90 -7.04 6.48 8.48
N GLU A 91 -7.11 7.46 9.35
CA GLU A 91 -7.35 8.86 9.00
C GLU A 91 -6.20 9.40 8.13
N GLU A 92 -4.95 9.09 8.49
CA GLU A 92 -3.77 9.43 7.68
C GLU A 92 -3.78 8.71 6.34
N ALA A 93 -4.14 7.42 6.32
CA ALA A 93 -4.24 6.65 5.09
C ALA A 93 -5.30 7.22 4.14
N LEU A 94 -6.46 7.62 4.66
CA LEU A 94 -7.48 8.31 3.89
C LEU A 94 -6.99 9.66 3.38
N ALA A 95 -6.30 10.45 4.20
CA ALA A 95 -5.75 11.75 3.81
C ALA A 95 -4.72 11.59 2.69
N THR A 96 -3.86 10.57 2.75
CA THR A 96 -2.89 10.27 1.68
C THR A 96 -3.59 9.87 0.38
N ILE A 97 -4.66 9.07 0.43
CA ILE A 97 -5.44 8.73 -0.76
C ILE A 97 -6.12 9.99 -1.36
N GLU A 98 -6.62 10.91 -0.51
CA GLU A 98 -7.16 12.19 -0.99
C GLU A 98 -6.07 13.07 -1.62
N GLN A 99 -4.85 13.09 -1.11
CA GLN A 99 -3.71 13.77 -1.74
C GLN A 99 -3.39 13.19 -3.12
N LEU A 100 -3.39 11.85 -3.26
CA LEU A 100 -3.20 11.18 -4.55
C LEU A 100 -4.34 11.53 -5.54
N LEU A 101 -5.58 11.60 -5.07
CA LEU A 101 -6.73 12.01 -5.88
C LEU A 101 -6.62 13.48 -6.31
N ALA A 102 -6.18 14.37 -5.42
CA ALA A 102 -5.96 15.79 -5.73
C ALA A 102 -4.82 15.97 -6.74
N LEU A 103 -3.73 15.20 -6.62
CA LEU A 103 -2.62 15.23 -7.57
C LEU A 103 -3.07 14.87 -9.00
N LEU A 104 -4.07 13.99 -9.16
CA LEU A 104 -4.65 13.68 -10.49
C LEU A 104 -5.34 14.87 -11.16
N GLU A 105 -5.72 15.91 -10.41
CA GLU A 105 -6.31 17.14 -11.00
C GLU A 105 -5.24 18.07 -11.55
N GLU A 106 -3.99 17.95 -11.08
CA GLU A 106 -2.87 18.77 -11.52
C GLU A 106 -2.53 18.56 -13.01
N PRO A 107 -1.85 19.51 -13.66
CA PRO A 107 -1.39 19.36 -15.04
C PRO A 107 -0.53 18.11 -15.26
N ALA A 108 -0.59 17.53 -16.46
CA ALA A 108 0.33 16.45 -16.84
C ALA A 108 1.78 16.96 -16.78
N GLY A 109 2.67 16.13 -16.22
CA GLY A 109 4.07 16.48 -15.94
C GLY A 109 4.30 16.95 -14.49
N THR A 110 3.25 17.23 -13.70
CA THR A 110 3.41 17.49 -12.27
C THR A 110 3.99 16.27 -11.58
N THR A 111 5.00 16.47 -10.73
CA THR A 111 5.70 15.43 -10.01
C THR A 111 5.47 15.57 -8.50
N ALA A 112 5.44 14.45 -7.80
CA ALA A 112 5.42 14.40 -6.34
C ALA A 112 6.23 13.19 -5.86
N ALA A 113 6.71 13.24 -4.62
CA ALA A 113 7.40 12.13 -3.97
C ALA A 113 6.57 11.62 -2.80
N PHE A 114 6.47 10.31 -2.68
CA PHE A 114 5.77 9.63 -1.60
C PHE A 114 6.72 8.67 -0.88
N GLN A 115 6.54 8.54 0.43
CA GLN A 115 7.27 7.52 1.17
C GLN A 115 6.82 6.14 0.72
N CYS A 116 7.79 5.25 0.54
CA CYS A 116 7.54 3.87 0.20
C CYS A 116 8.49 2.94 0.95
N ARG A 117 8.19 1.67 0.92
CA ARG A 117 9.03 0.57 1.40
C ARG A 117 9.02 -0.53 0.36
N ARG A 118 10.05 -1.35 0.32
CA ARG A 118 10.14 -2.49 -0.59
C ARG A 118 10.00 -3.77 0.21
N SER A 119 9.37 -4.76 -0.39
CA SER A 119 9.35 -6.13 0.10
C SER A 119 10.05 -7.03 -0.91
N SER A 120 11.02 -7.80 -0.47
CA SER A 120 11.65 -8.84 -1.27
C SER A 120 11.20 -10.19 -0.74
N GLY A 121 10.54 -10.97 -1.59
CA GLY A 121 9.99 -12.27 -1.20
C GLY A 121 8.68 -12.24 -0.39
N GLY A 122 8.05 -11.07 -0.24
CA GLY A 122 6.66 -10.95 0.23
C GLY A 122 6.43 -10.88 1.75
N GLU A 123 7.47 -10.97 2.60
CA GLU A 123 7.23 -11.07 4.05
C GLU A 123 7.64 -9.84 4.85
N ARG A 124 8.74 -9.16 4.52
CA ARG A 124 9.24 -8.03 5.31
C ARG A 124 9.37 -6.77 4.47
N LEU A 125 8.94 -5.66 5.06
CA LEU A 125 9.15 -4.36 4.46
C LEU A 125 10.55 -3.83 4.79
N SER A 126 11.25 -3.30 3.78
CA SER A 126 12.55 -2.65 3.91
C SER A 126 12.47 -1.37 4.75
N VAL A 127 13.61 -0.74 4.98
CA VAL A 127 13.67 0.63 5.48
C VAL A 127 12.91 1.59 4.54
N PRO A 128 12.38 2.70 5.07
CA PRO A 128 11.70 3.72 4.26
C PRO A 128 12.57 4.26 3.13
N ASP A 129 11.95 4.45 1.96
CA ASP A 129 12.53 5.01 0.74
C ASP A 129 11.52 5.99 0.12
N GLN A 130 11.81 6.57 -1.03
CA GLN A 130 10.92 7.46 -1.75
C GLN A 130 10.58 6.92 -3.14
N ALA A 131 9.30 6.96 -3.47
CA ALA A 131 8.79 6.69 -4.81
C ALA A 131 8.42 8.01 -5.49
N ASN A 132 8.98 8.24 -6.67
CA ASN A 132 8.61 9.36 -7.51
C ASN A 132 7.35 9.04 -8.29
N CYS A 133 6.42 10.00 -8.29
CA CYS A 133 5.17 9.92 -9.00
C CYS A 133 5.06 11.09 -9.99
N VAL A 134 4.57 10.81 -11.18
CA VAL A 134 4.32 11.80 -12.22
C VAL A 134 2.86 11.71 -12.70
N VAL A 135 2.20 12.85 -12.86
CA VAL A 135 0.88 12.92 -13.51
C VAL A 135 1.05 12.73 -15.01
N VAL A 136 0.55 11.65 -15.56
CA VAL A 136 0.59 11.36 -16.99
C VAL A 136 -0.82 11.43 -17.58
N LYS A 137 -0.92 11.85 -18.86
CA LYS A 137 -2.16 11.82 -19.63
C LYS A 137 -2.03 10.75 -20.72
N ARG A 138 -2.78 9.67 -20.58
CA ARG A 138 -2.83 8.62 -21.61
C ARG A 138 -3.97 8.90 -22.60
N PHE A 139 -3.70 8.67 -23.88
CA PHE A 139 -4.71 8.83 -24.94
C PHE A 139 -5.92 7.90 -24.67
N LEU A 140 -7.12 8.43 -24.69
CA LEU A 140 -8.41 7.76 -24.37
C LEU A 140 -8.56 7.22 -22.95
N GLN A 141 -7.54 7.27 -22.10
CA GLN A 141 -7.56 6.66 -20.77
C GLN A 141 -7.54 7.69 -19.62
N GLY A 142 -7.43 8.99 -19.97
CA GLY A 142 -7.43 10.08 -18.99
C GLY A 142 -6.10 10.24 -18.24
N LYS A 143 -6.17 10.96 -17.12
CA LYS A 143 -5.01 11.19 -16.25
C LYS A 143 -4.78 10.00 -15.32
N ARG A 144 -3.50 9.71 -15.07
CA ARG A 144 -3.03 8.66 -14.17
C ARG A 144 -1.85 9.14 -13.37
N LEU A 145 -1.61 8.54 -12.23
CA LEU A 145 -0.39 8.69 -11.44
C LEU A 145 0.56 7.56 -11.85
N ASN A 146 1.66 7.91 -12.49
CA ASN A 146 2.68 6.96 -12.90
C ASN A 146 3.79 6.96 -11.84
N PHE A 147 3.97 5.83 -11.20
CA PHE A 147 5.05 5.58 -10.25
C PHE A 147 6.17 4.85 -10.95
N GLN A 148 7.40 5.36 -10.81
CA GLN A 148 8.58 4.79 -11.44
C GLN A 148 9.49 4.17 -10.39
N PHE A 149 9.91 2.96 -10.63
CA PHE A 149 10.78 2.19 -9.75
C PHE A 149 12.00 1.70 -10.52
N VAL A 150 13.11 1.61 -9.82
CA VAL A 150 14.34 0.97 -10.32
C VAL A 150 14.62 -0.22 -9.40
N SER A 151 14.61 -1.43 -9.94
CA SER A 151 14.96 -2.65 -9.22
C SER A 151 15.88 -3.51 -10.08
N GLY A 152 17.02 -3.94 -9.51
CA GLY A 152 17.98 -4.82 -10.20
C GLY A 152 18.49 -4.28 -11.55
N GLY A 153 18.55 -2.95 -11.74
CA GLY A 153 18.94 -2.32 -13.01
C GLY A 153 17.79 -2.21 -14.03
N ASN A 154 16.62 -2.75 -13.74
CA ASN A 154 15.42 -2.62 -14.56
C ASN A 154 14.54 -1.48 -14.03
N THR A 155 13.92 -0.73 -14.95
CA THR A 155 12.92 0.28 -14.61
C THR A 155 11.54 -0.31 -14.86
N ALA A 156 10.69 -0.27 -13.85
CA ALA A 156 9.28 -0.60 -13.97
C ALA A 156 8.44 0.63 -13.65
N ASP A 157 7.27 0.73 -14.26
CA ASP A 157 6.30 1.77 -13.98
C ASP A 157 4.92 1.17 -13.70
N VAL A 158 4.18 1.81 -12.79
CA VAL A 158 2.83 1.42 -12.42
C VAL A 158 1.93 2.64 -12.45
N ASP A 159 0.79 2.50 -13.13
CA ASP A 159 -0.20 3.56 -13.29
C ASP A 159 -1.34 3.39 -12.26
N LEU A 160 -1.48 4.29 -11.30
CA LEU A 160 -2.67 4.39 -10.45
C LEU A 160 -3.74 5.24 -11.11
N THR A 161 -4.94 4.69 -11.22
CA THR A 161 -6.09 5.38 -11.80
C THR A 161 -6.99 6.00 -10.73
N ARG A 162 -7.83 6.95 -11.16
CA ARG A 162 -8.87 7.53 -10.29
C ARG A 162 -9.84 6.47 -9.75
N SER A 163 -10.20 5.47 -10.57
CA SER A 163 -11.09 4.39 -10.16
C SER A 163 -10.47 3.53 -9.07
N THR A 164 -9.19 3.17 -9.22
CA THR A 164 -8.43 2.43 -8.20
C THR A 164 -8.41 3.19 -6.86
N LEU A 165 -8.02 4.48 -6.89
CA LEU A 165 -7.96 5.30 -5.67
C LEU A 165 -9.33 5.48 -5.00
N LYS A 166 -10.40 5.66 -5.78
CA LYS A 166 -11.77 5.72 -5.23
C LYS A 166 -12.20 4.39 -4.61
N SER A 167 -11.83 3.26 -5.21
CA SER A 167 -12.11 1.93 -4.68
C SER A 167 -11.37 1.70 -3.35
N LEU A 168 -10.07 2.05 -3.28
CA LEU A 168 -9.28 2.00 -2.04
C LEU A 168 -9.91 2.83 -0.93
N ARG A 169 -10.26 4.10 -1.23
CA ARG A 169 -10.95 4.99 -0.30
C ARG A 169 -12.26 4.40 0.22
N TRP A 170 -13.06 3.84 -0.70
CA TRP A 170 -14.36 3.25 -0.33
C TRP A 170 -14.17 2.04 0.59
N ASN A 171 -13.22 1.16 0.30
CA ASN A 171 -12.94 -0.02 1.12
C ASN A 171 -12.41 0.36 2.51
N LEU A 172 -11.52 1.36 2.62
CA LEU A 172 -11.12 1.88 3.93
C LEU A 172 -12.31 2.44 4.72
N ASN A 173 -13.23 3.15 4.07
CA ASN A 173 -14.43 3.69 4.74
C ASN A 173 -15.45 2.60 5.09
N LEU A 174 -15.58 1.57 4.26
CA LEU A 174 -16.51 0.47 4.49
C LEU A 174 -16.14 -0.34 5.74
N GLY A 175 -14.86 -0.60 5.95
CA GLY A 175 -14.36 -1.25 7.16
C GLY A 175 -14.83 -0.55 8.43
N LYS A 176 -14.88 0.79 8.42
CA LYS A 176 -15.44 1.59 9.53
C LYS A 176 -16.93 1.31 9.79
N LYS A 177 -17.73 1.07 8.73
CA LYS A 177 -19.16 0.80 8.88
C LYS A 177 -19.47 -0.60 9.37
N LEU A 178 -18.57 -1.54 9.09
CA LEU A 178 -18.76 -2.96 9.43
C LEU A 178 -18.05 -3.36 10.73
N GLY A 179 -17.33 -2.43 11.39
CA GLY A 179 -16.57 -2.70 12.62
C GLY A 179 -15.44 -3.73 12.43
N LEU A 180 -14.97 -3.91 11.19
CA LEU A 180 -13.97 -4.92 10.83
C LEU A 180 -12.53 -4.40 10.89
N ASN A 181 -12.35 -3.10 11.13
CA ASN A 181 -11.04 -2.43 11.02
C ASN A 181 -10.74 -1.51 12.21
N ASP A 182 -11.31 -1.75 13.39
CA ASP A 182 -10.93 -1.06 14.63
C ASP A 182 -10.09 -1.99 15.50
#